data_ae2e5ca6cd7470c99486aa85d93c1933
#
_entry.id   ae2e5ca6cd7470c99486aa85d93c1933
#
_cell.length_a   1.000
_cell.length_b   1.000
_cell.length_c   1.000
_cell.angle_alpha   90.00
_cell.angle_beta   90.00
_cell.angle_gamma   90.00
#
_symmetry.space_group_name_H-M   'P 1'
#
loop_
_entity.id
_entity.type
_entity.pdbx_description
1 polymer ?
#
loop_
_entity_poly.entity_id
_entity_poly.type
_entity_poly.pdbx_seq_one_letter_code
_entity_poly.pdbx_strand_id
1 'polypeptide(L)'
;FSCITAVVRHGAQGVPSSFTLELPPYRRPQIGKVIVRSIFDRTLFVLGRAAMVAAPAGMLIWVMANLTLDGQTLLTRSAAFLDPAARFFGLDGVILLAFILGFPANEIVVPIIIMAYLSTGSLVEMNDLSALHTLLVQNGWTWVTAVCTMLFSLMHWPCSTTCLTIRKESQSWKWTAAAFALPTAAGLASCALVANGARLVGRLLGG
;
A
#
# COMPACT_ATOMS: atom_id res chain seq x y z
N PHE A 1 11.33 9.64 4.53
CA PHE A 1 10.96 10.74 3.61
C PHE A 1 12.12 11.71 3.37
N SER A 2 12.93 12.07 4.37
CA SER A 2 14.05 13.03 4.23
C SER A 2 15.15 12.60 3.24
N CYS A 3 15.49 11.31 3.13
CA CYS A 3 16.52 10.84 2.19
C CYS A 3 16.09 10.95 0.73
N ILE A 4 14.83 10.68 0.43
CA ILE A 4 14.28 10.75 -0.94
C ILE A 4 14.26 12.21 -1.42
N THR A 5 13.92 13.15 -0.53
CA THR A 5 13.91 14.58 -0.82
C THR A 5 15.34 15.11 -1.08
N ALA A 6 16.36 14.57 -0.41
CA ALA A 6 17.76 14.96 -0.63
C ALA A 6 18.27 14.49 -1.99
N VAL A 7 17.96 13.26 -2.42
CA VAL A 7 18.36 12.71 -3.71
C VAL A 7 17.69 13.44 -4.88
N VAL A 8 16.40 13.79 -4.73
CA VAL A 8 15.68 14.57 -5.76
C VAL A 8 16.22 16.01 -5.87
N ARG A 9 16.66 16.60 -4.75
CA ARG A 9 17.22 17.97 -4.75
C ARG A 9 18.56 18.08 -5.45
N HIS A 10 19.39 17.05 -5.46
CA HIS A 10 20.66 17.03 -6.17
C HIS A 10 20.56 16.75 -7.67
N GLY A 11 19.47 16.09 -8.11
CA GLY A 11 19.25 15.79 -9.54
C GLY A 11 18.48 16.84 -10.33
N ALA A 12 17.86 17.82 -9.66
CA ALA A 12 17.02 18.85 -10.27
C ALA A 12 17.67 20.25 -10.17
N GLN A 13 18.89 20.40 -10.66
CA GLN A 13 19.43 21.74 -10.94
C GLN A 13 18.81 22.26 -12.26
N GLY A 14 17.53 22.64 -12.19
CA GLY A 14 16.91 23.45 -13.22
C GLY A 14 17.44 24.88 -13.17
N VAL A 15 17.64 25.46 -14.34
CA VAL A 15 18.00 26.86 -14.53
C VAL A 15 17.08 27.76 -13.69
N PRO A 16 17.58 28.67 -12.85
CA PRO A 16 16.74 29.59 -12.09
C PRO A 16 16.01 30.50 -13.08
N SER A 17 14.72 30.22 -13.30
CA SER A 17 13.86 31.17 -14.00
C SER A 17 13.64 32.35 -13.08
N SER A 18 13.98 33.55 -13.54
CA SER A 18 13.63 34.80 -12.87
C SER A 18 12.12 34.98 -12.90
N PHE A 19 11.46 34.43 -11.89
CA PHE A 19 10.01 34.56 -11.73
C PHE A 19 9.72 35.94 -11.13
N THR A 20 9.45 36.92 -11.97
CA THR A 20 8.86 38.19 -11.54
C THR A 20 7.41 37.92 -11.13
N LEU A 21 7.17 37.90 -9.82
CA LEU A 21 5.84 37.76 -9.25
C LEU A 21 5.06 39.08 -9.42
N GLU A 22 4.38 39.24 -10.55
CA GLU A 22 3.38 40.30 -10.69
C GLU A 22 2.16 39.91 -9.86
N LEU A 23 2.01 40.59 -8.71
CA LEU A 23 0.84 40.40 -7.85
C LEU A 23 -0.41 40.98 -8.59
N PRO A 24 -1.39 40.15 -8.92
CA PRO A 24 -2.62 40.64 -9.54
C PRO A 24 -3.37 41.58 -8.57
N PRO A 25 -4.11 42.59 -9.09
CA PRO A 25 -4.83 43.54 -8.25
C PRO A 25 -5.81 42.83 -7.33
N TYR A 26 -5.87 43.27 -6.07
CA TYR A 26 -6.69 42.69 -5.02
C TYR A 26 -8.18 42.66 -5.43
N ARG A 27 -8.72 41.47 -5.68
CA ARG A 27 -10.15 41.26 -5.95
C ARG A 27 -10.81 40.64 -4.74
N ARG A 28 -12.03 41.12 -4.40
CA ARG A 28 -12.83 40.54 -3.31
C ARG A 28 -13.03 39.04 -3.56
N PRO A 29 -12.80 38.16 -2.56
CA PRO A 29 -12.94 36.71 -2.73
C PRO A 29 -14.39 36.34 -3.04
N GLN A 30 -14.60 35.68 -4.17
CA GLN A 30 -15.92 35.17 -4.58
C GLN A 30 -16.13 33.80 -3.95
N ILE A 31 -16.43 33.76 -2.65
CA ILE A 31 -16.49 32.53 -1.83
C ILE A 31 -17.39 31.46 -2.48
N GLY A 32 -18.59 31.84 -2.94
CA GLY A 32 -19.52 30.89 -3.55
C GLY A 32 -18.97 30.23 -4.83
N LYS A 33 -18.34 31.00 -5.73
CA LYS A 33 -17.72 30.45 -6.95
C LYS A 33 -16.52 29.58 -6.64
N VAL A 34 -15.73 29.93 -5.63
CA VAL A 34 -14.56 29.16 -5.21
C VAL A 34 -14.99 27.82 -4.62
N ILE A 35 -16.01 27.79 -3.77
CA ILE A 35 -16.54 26.55 -3.17
C ILE A 35 -17.11 25.63 -4.25
N VAL A 36 -18.00 26.14 -5.12
CA VAL A 36 -18.61 25.34 -6.18
C VAL A 36 -17.54 24.77 -7.13
N ARG A 37 -16.59 25.60 -7.57
CA ARG A 37 -15.53 25.18 -8.47
C ARG A 37 -14.57 24.19 -7.81
N SER A 38 -14.27 24.37 -6.51
CA SER A 38 -13.43 23.44 -5.76
C SER A 38 -14.09 22.07 -5.59
N ILE A 39 -15.41 22.02 -5.36
CA ILE A 39 -16.15 20.77 -5.23
C ILE A 39 -16.22 20.05 -6.59
N PHE A 40 -16.61 20.74 -7.67
CA PHE A 40 -16.77 20.10 -8.97
C PHE A 40 -15.45 19.76 -9.64
N ASP A 41 -14.47 20.67 -9.68
CA ASP A 41 -13.24 20.46 -10.43
C ASP A 41 -12.23 19.56 -9.68
N ARG A 42 -12.22 19.60 -8.34
CA ARG A 42 -11.28 18.80 -7.54
C ARG A 42 -11.91 17.52 -6.99
N THR A 43 -13.02 17.63 -6.27
CA THR A 43 -13.56 16.48 -5.53
C THR A 43 -14.15 15.44 -6.47
N LEU A 44 -14.99 15.84 -7.43
CA LEU A 44 -15.60 14.89 -8.38
C LEU A 44 -14.57 14.28 -9.32
N PHE A 45 -13.58 15.07 -9.75
CA PHE A 45 -12.52 14.56 -10.62
C PHE A 45 -11.63 13.54 -9.90
N VAL A 46 -11.24 13.82 -8.65
CA VAL A 46 -10.46 12.90 -7.81
C VAL A 46 -11.26 11.65 -7.47
N LEU A 47 -12.55 11.81 -7.10
CA LEU A 47 -13.45 10.70 -6.83
C LEU A 47 -13.65 9.79 -8.05
N GLY A 48 -13.90 10.37 -9.22
CA GLY A 48 -14.06 9.60 -10.46
C GLY A 48 -12.80 8.82 -10.82
N ARG A 49 -11.62 9.43 -10.63
CA ARG A 49 -10.33 8.76 -10.85
C ARG A 49 -10.09 7.64 -9.83
N ALA A 50 -10.44 7.85 -8.57
CA ALA A 50 -10.34 6.81 -7.54
C ALA A 50 -11.29 5.64 -7.84
N ALA A 51 -12.54 5.93 -8.24
CA ALA A 51 -13.52 4.90 -8.59
C ALA A 51 -13.10 4.07 -9.81
N MET A 52 -12.50 4.69 -10.83
CA MET A 52 -11.99 3.96 -12.00
C MET A 52 -10.91 2.93 -11.67
N VAL A 53 -10.14 3.15 -10.62
CA VAL A 53 -9.10 2.21 -10.18
C VAL A 53 -9.68 1.22 -9.16
N ALA A 54 -10.52 1.68 -8.23
CA ALA A 54 -11.07 0.85 -7.15
C ALA A 54 -12.11 -0.18 -7.66
N ALA A 55 -12.94 0.18 -8.65
CA ALA A 55 -13.97 -0.72 -9.15
C ALA A 55 -13.41 -2.01 -9.79
N PRO A 56 -12.46 -1.96 -10.76
CA PRO A 56 -11.89 -3.17 -11.32
C PRO A 56 -11.08 -3.98 -10.28
N ALA A 57 -10.42 -3.30 -9.35
CA ALA A 57 -9.68 -3.98 -8.29
C ALA A 57 -10.60 -4.69 -7.30
N GLY A 58 -11.70 -4.05 -6.88
CA GLY A 58 -12.73 -4.68 -6.06
C GLY A 58 -13.36 -5.90 -6.74
N MET A 59 -13.61 -5.80 -8.05
CA MET A 59 -14.11 -6.93 -8.83
C MET A 59 -13.10 -8.09 -8.88
N LEU A 60 -11.81 -7.79 -9.06
CA LEU A 60 -10.75 -8.79 -9.04
C LEU A 60 -10.67 -9.50 -7.68
N ILE A 61 -10.69 -8.76 -6.59
CA ILE A 61 -10.66 -9.29 -5.23
C ILE A 61 -11.90 -10.19 -4.99
N TRP A 62 -13.07 -9.73 -5.40
CA TRP A 62 -14.32 -10.49 -5.26
C TRP A 62 -14.26 -11.82 -6.04
N VAL A 63 -13.79 -11.78 -7.28
CA VAL A 63 -13.61 -12.99 -8.10
C VAL A 63 -12.62 -13.96 -7.44
N MET A 64 -11.47 -13.47 -6.96
CA MET A 64 -10.48 -14.30 -6.30
C MET A 64 -10.97 -14.92 -4.98
N ALA A 65 -11.83 -14.21 -4.27
CA ALA A 65 -12.39 -14.69 -3.00
C ALA A 65 -13.54 -15.70 -3.19
N ASN A 66 -14.29 -15.60 -4.30
CA ASN A 66 -15.49 -16.42 -4.54
C ASN A 66 -15.27 -17.55 -5.55
N LEU A 67 -14.22 -17.46 -6.39
CA LEU A 67 -13.90 -18.52 -7.33
C LEU A 67 -13.15 -19.64 -6.61
N THR A 68 -13.77 -20.82 -6.54
CA THR A 68 -13.16 -22.02 -5.96
C THR A 68 -12.65 -22.96 -7.05
N LEU A 69 -11.40 -23.40 -6.92
CA LEU A 69 -10.77 -24.43 -7.75
C LEU A 69 -10.31 -25.55 -6.81
N ASP A 70 -10.76 -26.75 -7.05
CA ASP A 70 -10.44 -27.94 -6.23
C ASP A 70 -10.77 -27.77 -4.73
N GLY A 71 -11.88 -27.10 -4.42
CA GLY A 71 -12.32 -26.89 -3.03
C GLY A 71 -11.63 -25.77 -2.25
N GLN A 72 -10.69 -25.06 -2.88
CA GLN A 72 -10.02 -23.89 -2.29
C GLN A 72 -10.31 -22.62 -3.10
N THR A 73 -10.38 -21.48 -2.42
CA THR A 73 -10.56 -20.21 -3.13
C THR A 73 -9.27 -19.87 -3.90
N LEU A 74 -9.42 -19.18 -5.02
CA LEU A 74 -8.27 -18.72 -5.81
C LEU A 74 -7.35 -17.82 -4.98
N LEU A 75 -7.93 -17.06 -4.04
CA LEU A 75 -7.20 -16.22 -3.10
C LEU A 75 -6.27 -17.04 -2.20
N THR A 76 -6.79 -18.12 -1.57
CA THR A 76 -5.99 -19.01 -0.71
C THR A 76 -4.88 -19.71 -1.49
N ARG A 77 -5.19 -20.14 -2.72
CA ARG A 77 -4.20 -20.80 -3.59
C ARG A 77 -3.08 -19.84 -4.02
N SER A 78 -3.43 -18.61 -4.36
CA SER A 78 -2.46 -17.57 -4.69
C SER A 78 -1.58 -17.20 -3.48
N ALA A 79 -2.17 -17.12 -2.28
CA ALA A 79 -1.44 -16.90 -1.05
C ALA A 79 -0.45 -18.05 -0.77
N ALA A 80 -0.87 -19.30 -0.93
CA ALA A 80 0.01 -20.46 -0.76
C ALA A 80 1.19 -20.47 -1.73
N PHE A 81 0.99 -19.99 -2.96
CA PHE A 81 2.07 -19.83 -3.94
C PHE A 81 3.09 -18.77 -3.53
N LEU A 82 2.66 -17.69 -2.90
CA LEU A 82 3.51 -16.59 -2.42
C LEU A 82 4.18 -16.90 -1.07
N ASP A 83 3.68 -17.89 -0.32
CA ASP A 83 4.10 -18.19 1.05
C ASP A 83 5.61 -18.45 1.21
N PRO A 84 6.30 -19.25 0.35
CA PRO A 84 7.73 -19.47 0.51
C PRO A 84 8.57 -18.20 0.37
N ALA A 85 8.17 -17.28 -0.51
CA ALA A 85 8.82 -15.98 -0.65
C ALA A 85 8.51 -15.06 0.53
N ALA A 86 7.25 -15.00 0.97
CA ALA A 86 6.80 -14.15 2.07
C ALA A 86 7.48 -14.53 3.40
N ARG A 87 7.61 -15.82 3.69
CA ARG A 87 8.28 -16.32 4.91
C ARG A 87 9.75 -15.91 5.01
N PHE A 88 10.44 -15.75 3.90
CA PHE A 88 11.81 -15.23 3.91
C PHE A 88 11.88 -13.83 4.55
N PHE A 89 10.88 -13.00 4.30
CA PHE A 89 10.76 -11.65 4.84
C PHE A 89 10.03 -11.57 6.20
N GLY A 90 9.68 -12.71 6.81
CA GLY A 90 8.94 -12.73 8.06
C GLY A 90 7.45 -12.38 7.93
N LEU A 91 6.96 -12.36 6.72
CA LEU A 91 5.55 -12.22 6.36
C LEU A 91 4.96 -13.59 6.03
N ASP A 92 3.64 -13.65 5.84
CA ASP A 92 2.97 -14.82 5.33
C ASP A 92 2.44 -14.53 3.92
N GLY A 93 2.12 -15.58 3.16
CA GLY A 93 1.63 -15.45 1.79
C GLY A 93 0.33 -14.67 1.67
N VAL A 94 -0.55 -14.76 2.68
CA VAL A 94 -1.80 -13.98 2.75
C VAL A 94 -1.50 -12.49 2.90
N ILE A 95 -0.57 -12.14 3.78
CA ILE A 95 -0.15 -10.75 4.02
C ILE A 95 0.44 -10.16 2.75
N LEU A 96 1.38 -10.86 2.10
CA LEU A 96 2.00 -10.38 0.87
C LEU A 96 0.98 -10.22 -0.27
N LEU A 97 0.06 -11.18 -0.42
CA LEU A 97 -1.02 -11.10 -1.40
C LEU A 97 -1.96 -9.93 -1.10
N ALA A 98 -2.29 -9.70 0.19
CA ALA A 98 -3.14 -8.59 0.59
C ALA A 98 -2.51 -7.22 0.25
N PHE A 99 -1.20 -7.06 0.39
CA PHE A 99 -0.51 -5.86 -0.06
C PHE A 99 -0.56 -5.69 -1.58
N ILE A 100 -0.38 -6.77 -2.35
CA ILE A 100 -0.47 -6.74 -3.82
C ILE A 100 -1.88 -6.32 -4.25
N LEU A 101 -2.92 -6.95 -3.68
CA LEU A 101 -4.32 -6.62 -3.97
C LEU A 101 -4.74 -5.26 -3.42
N GLY A 102 -4.10 -4.80 -2.34
CA GLY A 102 -4.27 -3.47 -1.74
C GLY A 102 -3.63 -2.33 -2.52
N PHE A 103 -2.95 -2.60 -3.63
CA PHE A 103 -2.32 -1.57 -4.47
C PHE A 103 -3.24 -0.41 -4.89
N PRO A 104 -4.55 -0.59 -5.16
CA PRO A 104 -5.46 0.51 -5.44
C PRO A 104 -5.69 1.44 -4.25
N ALA A 105 -5.79 0.86 -3.04
CA ALA A 105 -6.05 1.57 -1.79
C ALA A 105 -5.43 0.77 -0.62
N ASN A 106 -4.44 1.35 0.04
CA ASN A 106 -3.71 0.67 1.12
C ASN A 106 -4.58 0.34 2.34
N GLU A 107 -5.69 1.05 2.51
CA GLU A 107 -6.64 0.87 3.61
C GLU A 107 -7.35 -0.49 3.57
N ILE A 108 -7.44 -1.13 2.39
CA ILE A 108 -8.12 -2.43 2.24
C ILE A 108 -7.22 -3.63 2.56
N VAL A 109 -5.93 -3.44 2.86
CA VAL A 109 -4.99 -4.53 3.15
C VAL A 109 -5.45 -5.36 4.35
N VAL A 110 -5.77 -4.72 5.48
CA VAL A 110 -6.25 -5.41 6.68
C VAL A 110 -7.59 -6.13 6.46
N PRO A 111 -8.62 -5.50 5.87
CA PRO A 111 -9.84 -6.21 5.46
C PRO A 111 -9.61 -7.43 4.56
N ILE A 112 -8.65 -7.36 3.62
CA ILE A 112 -8.32 -8.52 2.76
C ILE A 112 -7.69 -9.65 3.59
N ILE A 113 -6.80 -9.34 4.53
CA ILE A 113 -6.20 -10.34 5.43
C ILE A 113 -7.29 -11.04 6.25
N ILE A 114 -8.18 -10.27 6.86
CA ILE A 114 -9.31 -10.81 7.65
C ILE A 114 -10.20 -11.69 6.78
N MET A 115 -10.58 -11.22 5.60
CA MET A 115 -11.41 -11.97 4.63
C MET A 115 -10.74 -13.29 4.24
N ALA A 116 -9.43 -13.29 4.00
CA ALA A 116 -8.69 -14.48 3.60
C ALA A 116 -8.63 -15.51 4.74
N TYR A 117 -8.40 -15.08 5.98
CA TYR A 117 -8.32 -15.97 7.14
C TYR A 117 -9.69 -16.51 7.56
N LEU A 118 -10.74 -15.72 7.45
CA LEU A 118 -12.12 -16.17 7.73
C LEU A 118 -12.70 -16.98 6.57
N SER A 119 -12.05 -16.99 5.40
CA SER A 119 -12.60 -17.58 4.16
C SER A 119 -13.99 -17.03 3.81
N THR A 120 -14.27 -15.79 4.15
CA THR A 120 -15.52 -15.09 3.80
C THR A 120 -15.39 -14.55 2.37
N GLY A 121 -16.41 -14.67 1.56
CA GLY A 121 -16.39 -14.17 0.17
C GLY A 121 -16.56 -12.65 0.05
N SER A 122 -16.50 -11.90 1.16
CA SER A 122 -16.68 -10.46 1.23
C SER A 122 -15.71 -9.83 2.22
N LEU A 123 -15.35 -8.57 2.00
CA LEU A 123 -14.53 -7.78 2.92
C LEU A 123 -15.28 -7.58 4.25
N VAL A 124 -14.61 -7.90 5.34
CA VAL A 124 -15.13 -7.78 6.70
C VAL A 124 -14.19 -6.90 7.52
N GLU A 125 -14.76 -5.95 8.24
CA GLU A 125 -14.05 -5.16 9.23
C GLU A 125 -14.38 -5.71 10.64
N MET A 126 -13.35 -5.95 11.44
CA MET A 126 -13.49 -6.38 12.82
C MET A 126 -13.18 -5.19 13.74
N ASN A 127 -14.18 -4.70 14.45
CA ASN A 127 -14.03 -3.62 15.42
C ASN A 127 -13.59 -4.12 16.82
N ASP A 128 -13.68 -5.42 17.06
CA ASP A 128 -13.23 -6.03 18.31
C ASP A 128 -11.76 -6.47 18.19
N LEU A 129 -10.90 -5.73 18.89
CA LEU A 129 -9.46 -5.99 18.95
C LEU A 129 -9.11 -7.36 19.52
N SER A 130 -9.90 -7.88 20.45
CA SER A 130 -9.65 -9.19 21.08
C SER A 130 -9.94 -10.33 20.09
N ALA A 131 -11.02 -10.21 19.34
CA ALA A 131 -11.38 -11.16 18.29
C ALA A 131 -10.36 -11.12 17.14
N LEU A 132 -9.93 -9.93 16.73
CA LEU A 132 -8.89 -9.77 15.71
C LEU A 132 -7.57 -10.39 16.16
N HIS A 133 -7.12 -10.11 17.39
CA HIS A 133 -5.89 -10.71 17.94
C HIS A 133 -5.97 -12.24 17.93
N THR A 134 -7.09 -12.80 18.37
CA THR A 134 -7.30 -14.26 18.39
C THR A 134 -7.23 -14.85 16.98
N LEU A 135 -7.88 -14.20 16.01
CA LEU A 135 -7.86 -14.62 14.60
C LEU A 135 -6.43 -14.64 14.04
N LEU A 136 -5.66 -13.58 14.27
CA LEU A 136 -4.29 -13.46 13.76
C LEU A 136 -3.38 -14.52 14.39
N VAL A 137 -3.45 -14.72 15.71
CA VAL A 137 -2.63 -15.72 16.43
C VAL A 137 -2.98 -17.14 15.98
N GLN A 138 -4.26 -17.46 15.80
CA GLN A 138 -4.70 -18.77 15.28
C GLN A 138 -4.19 -19.06 13.87
N ASN A 139 -3.98 -18.03 13.06
CA ASN A 139 -3.39 -18.14 11.73
C ASN A 139 -1.84 -18.05 11.72
N GLY A 140 -1.20 -18.22 12.89
CA GLY A 140 0.25 -18.34 12.99
C GLY A 140 1.02 -17.02 13.07
N TRP A 141 0.34 -15.91 13.35
CA TRP A 141 1.03 -14.64 13.57
C TRP A 141 1.87 -14.70 14.83
N THR A 142 3.11 -14.29 14.68
CA THR A 142 4.06 -14.08 15.76
C THR A 142 4.33 -12.59 15.93
N TRP A 143 5.00 -12.21 17.03
CA TRP A 143 5.45 -10.83 17.20
C TRP A 143 6.35 -10.37 16.06
N VAL A 144 7.16 -11.26 15.47
CA VAL A 144 8.01 -10.97 14.29
C VAL A 144 7.14 -10.63 13.08
N THR A 145 6.11 -11.45 12.82
CA THR A 145 5.16 -11.22 11.73
C THR A 145 4.45 -9.88 11.88
N ALA A 146 4.00 -9.54 13.10
CA ALA A 146 3.36 -8.27 13.39
C ALA A 146 4.30 -7.08 13.13
N VAL A 147 5.54 -7.14 13.62
CA VAL A 147 6.55 -6.09 13.40
C VAL A 147 6.89 -5.96 11.92
N CYS A 148 7.10 -7.07 11.20
CA CYS A 148 7.39 -7.06 9.77
C CYS A 148 6.21 -6.47 8.98
N THR A 149 4.96 -6.81 9.32
CA THR A 149 3.77 -6.25 8.68
C THR A 149 3.66 -4.75 8.91
N MET A 150 3.92 -4.25 10.12
CA MET A 150 3.96 -2.81 10.42
C MET A 150 5.06 -2.10 9.62
N LEU A 151 6.28 -2.63 9.61
CA LEU A 151 7.40 -2.06 8.87
C LEU A 151 7.09 -2.02 7.37
N PHE A 152 6.54 -3.10 6.83
CA PHE A 152 6.19 -3.16 5.42
C PHE A 152 5.03 -2.21 5.10
N SER A 153 4.03 -2.06 5.96
CA SER A 153 2.95 -1.08 5.81
C SER A 153 3.45 0.36 5.73
N LEU A 154 4.54 0.68 6.43
CA LEU A 154 5.14 2.02 6.41
C LEU A 154 6.01 2.26 5.18
N MET A 155 6.64 1.22 4.63
CA MET A 155 7.70 1.31 3.62
C MET A 155 7.35 0.65 2.29
N HIS A 156 6.14 0.07 2.14
CA HIS A 156 5.74 -0.55 0.89
C HIS A 156 5.50 0.49 -0.22
N TRP A 157 5.21 0.01 -1.42
CA TRP A 157 4.95 0.86 -2.59
C TRP A 157 3.79 1.85 -2.37
N PRO A 158 3.85 3.04 -3.00
CA PRO A 158 2.75 3.98 -2.99
C PRO A 158 1.55 3.41 -3.78
N CYS A 159 0.33 3.78 -3.37
CA CYS A 159 -0.89 3.34 -4.04
C CYS A 159 -0.92 3.78 -5.51
N SER A 160 -1.75 3.13 -6.31
CA SER A 160 -1.86 3.35 -7.75
C SER A 160 -2.17 4.81 -8.12
N THR A 161 -3.02 5.49 -7.35
CA THR A 161 -3.34 6.91 -7.55
C THR A 161 -2.13 7.81 -7.32
N THR A 162 -1.30 7.50 -6.33
CA THR A 162 -0.04 8.21 -6.07
C THR A 162 0.96 7.98 -7.20
N CYS A 163 1.11 6.74 -7.68
CA CYS A 163 1.95 6.43 -8.84
C CYS A 163 1.54 7.20 -10.09
N LEU A 164 0.23 7.28 -10.37
CA LEU A 164 -0.30 8.04 -11.49
C LEU A 164 -0.05 9.54 -11.35
N THR A 165 -0.10 10.06 -10.12
CA THR A 165 0.20 11.47 -9.84
C THR A 165 1.68 11.75 -10.05
N ILE A 166 2.59 10.92 -9.49
CA ILE A 166 4.04 11.04 -9.69
C ILE A 166 4.38 11.02 -11.19
N ARG A 167 3.76 10.10 -11.95
CA ARG A 167 3.95 10.05 -13.40
C ARG A 167 3.51 11.33 -14.11
N LYS A 168 2.36 11.88 -13.71
CA LYS A 168 1.82 13.10 -14.29
C LYS A 168 2.69 14.31 -14.00
N GLU A 169 3.19 14.43 -12.78
CA GLU A 169 4.04 15.56 -12.35
C GLU A 169 5.47 15.45 -12.88
N SER A 170 6.08 14.24 -12.82
CA SER A 170 7.45 14.03 -13.27
C SER A 170 7.61 13.83 -14.77
N GLN A 171 6.49 13.59 -15.51
CA GLN A 171 6.47 13.25 -16.94
C GLN A 171 7.41 12.10 -17.30
N SER A 172 7.79 11.25 -16.34
CA SER A 172 8.80 10.21 -16.50
C SER A 172 8.41 8.89 -15.85
N TRP A 173 8.45 7.82 -16.61
CA TRP A 173 8.27 6.46 -16.09
C TRP A 173 9.41 6.02 -15.17
N LYS A 174 10.63 6.51 -15.41
CA LYS A 174 11.82 6.16 -14.60
C LYS A 174 11.66 6.62 -13.16
N TRP A 175 11.20 7.85 -12.94
CA TRP A 175 10.95 8.38 -11.60
C TRP A 175 9.77 7.70 -10.91
N THR A 176 8.73 7.34 -11.64
CA THR A 176 7.61 6.58 -11.09
C THR A 176 8.05 5.19 -10.66
N ALA A 177 8.84 4.50 -11.49
CA ALA A 177 9.40 3.20 -11.15
C ALA A 177 10.35 3.27 -9.95
N ALA A 178 11.19 4.29 -9.87
CA ALA A 178 12.08 4.51 -8.72
C ALA A 178 11.28 4.77 -7.43
N ALA A 179 10.23 5.60 -7.49
CA ALA A 179 9.35 5.88 -6.35
C ALA A 179 8.59 4.62 -5.87
N PHE A 180 8.34 3.67 -6.75
CA PHE A 180 7.75 2.37 -6.41
C PHE A 180 8.81 1.41 -5.83
N ALA A 181 9.94 1.26 -6.51
CA ALA A 181 10.93 0.24 -6.21
C ALA A 181 11.76 0.53 -4.94
N LEU A 182 12.15 1.79 -4.72
CA LEU A 182 13.01 2.16 -3.60
C LEU A 182 12.37 1.89 -2.23
N PRO A 183 11.15 2.38 -1.92
CA PRO A 183 10.52 2.10 -0.63
C PRO A 183 10.19 0.62 -0.47
N THR A 184 9.79 -0.06 -1.54
CA THR A 184 9.51 -1.50 -1.52
C THR A 184 10.77 -2.32 -1.17
N ALA A 185 11.89 -2.03 -1.84
CA ALA A 185 13.16 -2.70 -1.56
C ALA A 185 13.64 -2.42 -0.14
N ALA A 186 13.53 -1.17 0.34
CA ALA A 186 13.87 -0.81 1.71
C ALA A 186 12.98 -1.51 2.74
N GLY A 187 11.67 -1.60 2.47
CA GLY A 187 10.71 -2.31 3.31
C GLY A 187 11.01 -3.79 3.40
N LEU A 188 11.22 -4.46 2.26
CA LEU A 188 11.58 -5.89 2.22
C LEU A 188 12.92 -6.16 2.89
N ALA A 189 13.93 -5.31 2.68
CA ALA A 189 15.23 -5.43 3.34
C ALA A 189 15.10 -5.30 4.87
N SER A 190 14.34 -4.32 5.34
CA SER A 190 14.08 -4.12 6.77
C SER A 190 13.35 -5.33 7.39
N CYS A 191 12.34 -5.85 6.72
CA CYS A 191 11.61 -7.05 7.14
C CYS A 191 12.54 -8.28 7.17
N ALA A 192 13.39 -8.46 6.14
CA ALA A 192 14.36 -9.55 6.10
C ALA A 192 15.38 -9.47 7.25
N LEU A 193 15.86 -8.26 7.56
CA LEU A 193 16.77 -8.05 8.70
C LEU A 193 16.12 -8.43 10.04
N VAL A 194 14.89 -7.97 10.28
CA VAL A 194 14.15 -8.28 11.52
C VAL A 194 13.86 -9.79 11.61
N ALA A 195 13.33 -10.38 10.55
CA ALA A 195 12.96 -11.79 10.52
C ALA A 195 14.18 -12.72 10.71
N ASN A 196 15.26 -12.47 9.99
CA ASN A 196 16.46 -13.28 10.10
C ASN A 196 17.23 -13.02 11.39
N GLY A 197 17.24 -11.77 11.89
CA GLY A 197 17.78 -11.44 13.21
C GLY A 197 17.04 -12.17 14.33
N ALA A 198 15.72 -12.16 14.32
CA ALA A 198 14.91 -12.90 15.30
C ALA A 198 15.14 -14.41 15.23
N ARG A 199 15.28 -14.98 14.03
CA ARG A 199 15.62 -16.41 13.85
C ARG A 199 17.01 -16.76 14.39
N LEU A 200 18.00 -15.87 14.16
CA LEU A 200 19.36 -16.06 14.66
C LEU A 200 19.39 -16.03 16.18
N VAL A 201 18.74 -15.03 16.78
CA VAL A 201 18.61 -14.92 18.24
C VAL A 201 17.89 -16.12 18.83
N GLY A 202 16.80 -16.57 18.21
CA GLY A 202 16.07 -17.78 18.63
C GLY A 202 16.95 -19.06 18.61
N ARG A 203 17.83 -19.20 17.61
CA ARG A 203 18.78 -20.31 17.53
C ARG A 203 19.89 -20.23 18.60
N LEU A 204 20.31 -19.00 18.95
CA LEU A 204 21.37 -18.80 19.96
C LEU A 204 20.86 -18.98 21.40
N LEU A 205 19.58 -18.65 21.65
CA LEU A 205 18.96 -18.73 22.97
C LEU A 205 18.22 -20.04 23.23
N GLY A 206 17.88 -20.79 22.19
CA GLY A 206 17.10 -22.04 22.25
C GLY A 206 17.91 -23.30 21.94
N GLY A 207 19.26 -23.22 21.87
CA GLY A 207 20.19 -24.34 21.73
C GLY A 207 20.71 -24.85 23.07
#